data_baaa68d04b8fd7c3c377fec22a67f329
#
_entry.id   baaa68d04b8fd7c3c377fec22a67f329
#
_cell.length_a   1.000
_cell.length_b   1.000
_cell.length_c   1.000
_cell.angle_alpha   90.00
_cell.angle_beta   90.00
_cell.angle_gamma   90.00
#
_symmetry.space_group_name_H-M   'P 1'
#
loop_
_entity.id
_entity.type
_entity.pdbx_description
1 polymer ?
#
loop_
_entity_poly.entity_id
_entity_poly.type
_entity_poly.pdbx_seq_one_letter_code
_entity_poly.pdbx_strand_id
1 'polypeptide(L)'
;MIGRRLATSAMAVVAVAGGILLLGPGGPSPAVEVAARRAILRTADEADVALSGLAAALVPAVDAGRAGSARAVAGDEAPGPMFADAAELTRAAEAKAAAAREALVALNRARNARDPGASEIEPVAEPGELDSIAEQLSAAAETGDEFAAMRDRAFSVIGELDDAIAALDAGDLAGARDHVGRARDAHTAVAAWDVGLVTLPVWVETTDAMIAAVERIITATERGDSAAAQRAAEDFVARADDAAPADRALRIAIGEGGSAVAAVPLERLATILTSIDDARAAVASVREAAPR
;
A
#
# COMPACT_ATOMS: atom_id res chain seq x y z
N MET A 1 -30.97 -3.55 19.69
CA MET A 1 -32.33 -3.15 19.29
C MET A 1 -32.33 -2.26 18.02
N ILE A 2 -31.41 -2.47 17.10
CA ILE A 2 -31.25 -1.66 15.85
C ILE A 2 -31.78 -2.39 14.61
N GLY A 3 -32.01 -3.71 14.70
CA GLY A 3 -32.37 -4.55 13.54
C GLY A 3 -33.82 -4.50 13.05
N ARG A 4 -34.74 -3.77 13.70
CA ARG A 4 -36.18 -3.78 13.35
C ARG A 4 -36.66 -2.61 12.50
N ARG A 5 -35.83 -1.57 12.27
CA ARG A 5 -36.26 -0.39 11.50
C ARG A 5 -35.92 -0.45 9.99
N LEU A 6 -35.03 -1.34 9.57
CA LEU A 6 -34.64 -1.49 8.15
C LEU A 6 -35.63 -2.34 7.32
N ALA A 7 -36.34 -3.26 7.95
CA ALA A 7 -37.30 -4.14 7.25
C ALA A 7 -38.59 -3.43 6.79
N THR A 8 -38.94 -2.30 7.38
CA THR A 8 -40.17 -1.56 7.05
C THR A 8 -40.05 -0.66 5.83
N SER A 9 -38.84 -0.23 5.47
CA SER A 9 -38.62 0.64 4.29
C SER A 9 -38.67 -0.12 2.97
N ALA A 10 -38.24 -1.39 2.94
CA ALA A 10 -38.25 -2.23 1.74
C ALA A 10 -39.67 -2.60 1.28
N MET A 11 -40.61 -2.76 2.22
CA MET A 11 -42.00 -3.10 1.88
C MET A 11 -42.80 -1.95 1.23
N ALA A 12 -42.47 -0.70 1.51
CA ALA A 12 -43.19 0.45 0.97
C ALA A 12 -42.86 0.67 -0.53
N VAL A 13 -41.66 0.30 -1.00
CA VAL A 13 -41.26 0.44 -2.42
C VAL A 13 -41.95 -0.62 -3.30
N VAL A 14 -42.11 -1.84 -2.79
CA VAL A 14 -42.78 -2.93 -3.53
C VAL A 14 -44.29 -2.66 -3.77
N ALA A 15 -44.95 -1.96 -2.84
CA ALA A 15 -46.36 -1.63 -2.98
C ALA A 15 -46.64 -0.58 -4.08
N VAL A 16 -45.66 0.30 -4.39
CA VAL A 16 -45.81 1.32 -5.46
C VAL A 16 -45.58 0.69 -6.83
N ALA A 17 -44.66 -0.27 -6.96
CA ALA A 17 -44.40 -0.96 -8.24
C ALA A 17 -45.52 -1.91 -8.68
N GLY A 18 -46.24 -2.51 -7.73
CA GLY A 18 -47.38 -3.40 -8.01
C GLY A 18 -48.66 -2.69 -8.45
N GLY A 19 -48.80 -1.41 -8.11
CA GLY A 19 -50.02 -0.61 -8.43
C GLY A 19 -50.05 -0.06 -9.86
N ILE A 20 -48.93 -0.04 -10.58
CA ILE A 20 -48.82 0.57 -11.94
C ILE A 20 -49.40 -0.31 -13.05
N LEU A 21 -49.55 -1.61 -12.81
CA LEU A 21 -50.00 -2.60 -13.81
C LEU A 21 -51.52 -2.65 -14.05
N LEU A 22 -52.34 -1.85 -13.36
CA LEU A 22 -53.79 -1.89 -13.46
C LEU A 22 -54.45 -0.58 -14.01
N LEU A 23 -53.65 0.35 -14.52
CA LEU A 23 -54.19 1.61 -15.04
C LEU A 23 -54.31 1.55 -16.58
N GLY A 24 -55.54 1.70 -17.07
CA GLY A 24 -55.90 1.79 -18.49
C GLY A 24 -55.20 2.94 -19.25
N PRO A 25 -55.56 3.25 -20.51
CA PRO A 25 -54.77 4.08 -21.46
C PRO A 25 -54.59 5.58 -21.11
N GLY A 26 -54.73 5.94 -19.86
CA GLY A 26 -54.34 7.25 -19.32
C GLY A 26 -53.06 7.08 -18.51
N GLY A 27 -52.02 7.85 -18.80
CA GLY A 27 -50.71 7.82 -18.08
C GLY A 27 -50.84 7.89 -16.54
N PRO A 28 -49.74 7.69 -15.80
CA PRO A 28 -49.77 7.62 -14.33
C PRO A 28 -50.42 8.89 -13.75
N SER A 29 -51.21 8.71 -12.70
CA SER A 29 -51.86 9.87 -12.06
C SER A 29 -50.78 10.84 -11.50
N PRO A 30 -51.04 12.17 -11.45
CA PRO A 30 -50.08 13.13 -10.92
C PRO A 30 -49.58 12.80 -9.51
N ALA A 31 -50.40 12.15 -8.69
CA ALA A 31 -50.01 11.71 -7.34
C ALA A 31 -48.97 10.58 -7.38
N VAL A 32 -49.09 9.63 -8.32
CA VAL A 32 -48.12 8.53 -8.52
C VAL A 32 -46.78 9.08 -9.02
N GLU A 33 -46.83 10.04 -9.93
CA GLU A 33 -45.61 10.67 -10.46
C GLU A 33 -44.88 11.48 -9.39
N VAL A 34 -45.58 12.23 -8.55
CA VAL A 34 -45.00 12.94 -7.41
C VAL A 34 -44.39 11.97 -6.40
N ALA A 35 -45.04 10.82 -6.13
CA ALA A 35 -44.52 9.80 -5.22
C ALA A 35 -43.26 9.12 -5.78
N ALA A 36 -43.25 8.75 -7.05
CA ALA A 36 -42.08 8.16 -7.72
C ALA A 36 -40.90 9.11 -7.71
N ARG A 37 -41.13 10.39 -8.01
CA ARG A 37 -40.10 11.42 -7.95
C ARG A 37 -39.51 11.58 -6.55
N ARG A 38 -40.37 11.68 -5.52
CA ARG A 38 -39.88 11.75 -4.13
C ARG A 38 -39.03 10.52 -3.74
N ALA A 39 -39.41 9.34 -4.21
CA ALA A 39 -38.64 8.13 -4.00
C ALA A 39 -37.24 8.22 -4.65
N ILE A 40 -37.17 8.68 -5.92
CA ILE A 40 -35.87 8.86 -6.62
C ILE A 40 -35.00 9.88 -5.89
N LEU A 41 -35.53 11.04 -5.50
CA LEU A 41 -34.74 12.06 -4.80
C LEU A 41 -34.22 11.56 -3.44
N ARG A 42 -35.06 10.87 -2.69
CA ARG A 42 -34.63 10.28 -1.40
C ARG A 42 -33.55 9.24 -1.57
N THR A 43 -33.71 8.29 -2.51
CA THR A 43 -32.70 7.28 -2.75
C THR A 43 -31.41 7.87 -3.35
N ALA A 44 -31.49 8.97 -4.11
CA ALA A 44 -30.32 9.70 -4.56
C ALA A 44 -29.57 10.39 -3.40
N ASP A 45 -30.31 10.95 -2.43
CA ASP A 45 -29.69 11.51 -1.22
C ASP A 45 -29.02 10.43 -0.36
N GLU A 46 -29.68 9.28 -0.18
CA GLU A 46 -29.14 8.12 0.53
C GLU A 46 -27.87 7.59 -0.16
N ALA A 47 -27.88 7.51 -1.50
CA ALA A 47 -26.72 7.06 -2.28
C ALA A 47 -25.53 8.04 -2.16
N ASP A 48 -25.76 9.34 -2.27
CA ASP A 48 -24.71 10.34 -2.13
C ASP A 48 -24.07 10.33 -0.72
N VAL A 49 -24.89 10.20 0.31
CA VAL A 49 -24.39 10.07 1.70
C VAL A 49 -23.56 8.81 1.86
N ALA A 50 -24.01 7.67 1.33
CA ALA A 50 -23.29 6.41 1.42
C ALA A 50 -21.96 6.44 0.65
N LEU A 51 -21.95 6.99 -0.58
CA LEU A 51 -20.74 7.18 -1.40
C LEU A 51 -19.75 8.13 -0.73
N SER A 52 -20.23 9.26 -0.19
CA SER A 52 -19.38 10.19 0.55
C SER A 52 -18.78 9.57 1.81
N GLY A 53 -19.54 8.74 2.52
CA GLY A 53 -19.07 7.98 3.67
C GLY A 53 -18.00 6.94 3.31
N LEU A 54 -18.12 6.31 2.14
CA LEU A 54 -17.13 5.37 1.62
C LEU A 54 -15.83 6.11 1.21
N ALA A 55 -15.95 7.20 0.45
CA ALA A 55 -14.79 8.01 0.09
C ALA A 55 -14.02 8.50 1.32
N ALA A 56 -14.72 9.04 2.32
CA ALA A 56 -14.12 9.50 3.57
C ALA A 56 -13.41 8.38 4.37
N ALA A 57 -13.80 7.11 4.18
CA ALA A 57 -13.13 5.98 4.80
C ALA A 57 -11.88 5.51 4.01
N LEU A 58 -11.89 5.63 2.68
CA LEU A 58 -10.79 5.14 1.84
C LEU A 58 -9.66 6.14 1.67
N VAL A 59 -9.92 7.45 1.73
CA VAL A 59 -8.88 8.49 1.60
C VAL A 59 -7.74 8.27 2.62
N PRO A 60 -8.00 8.09 3.92
CA PRO A 60 -6.94 7.81 4.89
C PRO A 60 -6.14 6.53 4.59
N ALA A 61 -6.78 5.49 4.03
CA ALA A 61 -6.10 4.25 3.65
C ALA A 61 -5.09 4.49 2.51
N VAL A 62 -5.48 5.25 1.48
CA VAL A 62 -4.58 5.64 0.39
C VAL A 62 -3.45 6.52 0.89
N ASP A 63 -3.71 7.47 1.78
CA ASP A 63 -2.71 8.36 2.34
C ASP A 63 -1.69 7.58 3.19
N ALA A 64 -2.14 6.65 4.03
CA ALA A 64 -1.27 5.77 4.81
C ALA A 64 -0.39 4.90 3.90
N GLY A 65 -0.95 4.29 2.87
CA GLY A 65 -0.19 3.47 1.92
C GLY A 65 0.83 4.28 1.13
N ARG A 66 0.50 5.50 0.69
CA ARG A 66 1.45 6.42 0.04
C ARG A 66 2.57 6.85 0.99
N ALA A 67 2.24 7.10 2.26
CA ALA A 67 3.24 7.40 3.28
C ALA A 67 4.20 6.22 3.47
N GLY A 68 3.70 4.98 3.49
CA GLY A 68 4.53 3.77 3.52
C GLY A 68 5.47 3.67 2.32
N SER A 69 4.96 3.89 1.11
CA SER A 69 5.78 3.91 -0.10
C SER A 69 6.86 4.99 -0.07
N ALA A 70 6.54 6.19 0.42
CA ALA A 70 7.50 7.28 0.56
C ALA A 70 8.60 6.95 1.59
N ARG A 71 8.26 6.32 2.72
CA ARG A 71 9.23 5.85 3.72
C ARG A 71 10.15 4.78 3.19
N ALA A 72 9.62 3.81 2.44
CA ALA A 72 10.43 2.79 1.80
C ALA A 72 11.52 3.40 0.90
N VAL A 73 11.16 4.40 0.10
CA VAL A 73 12.10 5.11 -0.80
C VAL A 73 13.08 5.96 -0.01
N ALA A 74 12.62 6.71 1.01
CA ALA A 74 13.48 7.55 1.85
C ALA A 74 14.49 6.70 2.66
N GLY A 75 14.09 5.51 3.05
CA GLY A 75 14.96 4.60 3.79
C GLY A 75 15.17 4.98 5.26
N ASP A 76 14.33 5.85 5.81
CA ASP A 76 14.50 6.34 7.20
C ASP A 76 13.86 5.40 8.23
N GLU A 77 12.73 4.77 7.85
CA GLU A 77 11.93 3.91 8.72
C GLU A 77 11.35 2.72 7.94
N ALA A 78 10.95 1.66 8.66
CA ALA A 78 10.25 0.52 8.08
C ALA A 78 8.86 0.96 7.55
N PRO A 79 8.48 0.60 6.31
CA PRO A 79 7.20 0.98 5.71
C PRO A 79 6.01 0.15 6.20
N GLY A 80 6.26 -1.02 6.80
CA GLY A 80 5.26 -2.00 7.21
C GLY A 80 4.14 -1.43 8.07
N PRO A 81 4.40 -0.64 9.12
CA PRO A 81 3.33 -0.05 9.94
C PRO A 81 2.35 0.78 9.12
N MET A 82 2.82 1.53 8.12
CA MET A 82 1.94 2.35 7.28
C MET A 82 1.10 1.51 6.33
N PHE A 83 1.65 0.43 5.77
CA PHE A 83 0.89 -0.51 4.94
C PHE A 83 -0.11 -1.31 5.79
N ALA A 84 0.23 -1.67 7.02
CA ALA A 84 -0.68 -2.31 7.96
C ALA A 84 -1.86 -1.39 8.33
N ASP A 85 -1.60 -0.12 8.62
CA ASP A 85 -2.63 0.89 8.85
C ASP A 85 -3.55 1.04 7.62
N ALA A 86 -2.97 1.10 6.42
CA ALA A 86 -3.73 1.15 5.17
C ALA A 86 -4.62 -0.09 5.00
N ALA A 87 -4.13 -1.28 5.35
CA ALA A 87 -4.89 -2.53 5.31
C ALA A 87 -6.07 -2.51 6.29
N GLU A 88 -5.86 -2.07 7.53
CA GLU A 88 -6.91 -1.98 8.54
C GLU A 88 -8.01 -0.99 8.13
N LEU A 89 -7.62 0.20 7.68
CA LEU A 89 -8.55 1.22 7.18
C LEU A 89 -9.35 0.73 5.97
N THR A 90 -8.71 0.02 5.05
CA THR A 90 -9.37 -0.57 3.87
C THR A 90 -10.40 -1.62 4.29
N ARG A 91 -10.04 -2.52 5.20
CA ARG A 91 -10.96 -3.55 5.73
C ARG A 91 -12.14 -2.92 6.45
N ALA A 92 -11.91 -1.88 7.25
CA ALA A 92 -12.97 -1.15 7.94
C ALA A 92 -13.95 -0.45 6.98
N ALA A 93 -13.55 -0.16 5.75
CA ALA A 93 -14.39 0.46 4.73
C ALA A 93 -15.37 -0.53 4.05
N GLU A 94 -15.19 -1.86 4.14
CA GLU A 94 -16.03 -2.85 3.45
C GLU A 94 -17.54 -2.72 3.80
N ALA A 95 -17.85 -2.49 5.06
CA ALA A 95 -19.24 -2.27 5.49
C ALA A 95 -19.86 -1.01 4.83
N LYS A 96 -19.06 0.04 4.59
CA LYS A 96 -19.50 1.25 3.90
C LYS A 96 -19.63 1.03 2.40
N ALA A 97 -18.78 0.20 1.80
CA ALA A 97 -18.89 -0.22 0.41
C ALA A 97 -20.19 -1.03 0.19
N ALA A 98 -20.52 -1.95 1.08
CA ALA A 98 -21.78 -2.68 1.04
C ALA A 98 -22.99 -1.73 1.12
N ALA A 99 -22.96 -0.75 2.04
CA ALA A 99 -24.02 0.24 2.15
C ALA A 99 -24.15 1.13 0.89
N ALA A 100 -23.03 1.52 0.28
CA ALA A 100 -23.04 2.29 -0.98
C ALA A 100 -23.62 1.47 -2.14
N ARG A 101 -23.27 0.20 -2.26
CA ARG A 101 -23.84 -0.73 -3.25
C ARG A 101 -25.37 -0.86 -3.08
N GLU A 102 -25.84 -1.08 -1.85
CA GLU A 102 -27.27 -1.18 -1.55
C GLU A 102 -28.03 0.10 -1.92
N ALA A 103 -27.45 1.27 -1.61
CA ALA A 103 -28.05 2.55 -1.92
C ALA A 103 -28.12 2.81 -3.44
N LEU A 104 -27.06 2.46 -4.19
CA LEU A 104 -27.06 2.56 -5.67
C LEU A 104 -28.08 1.60 -6.30
N VAL A 105 -28.19 0.36 -5.81
CA VAL A 105 -29.20 -0.60 -6.26
C VAL A 105 -30.61 -0.08 -6.00
N ALA A 106 -30.84 0.53 -4.83
CA ALA A 106 -32.15 1.13 -4.50
C ALA A 106 -32.47 2.31 -5.43
N LEU A 107 -31.49 3.17 -5.72
CA LEU A 107 -31.64 4.27 -6.67
C LEU A 107 -31.92 3.78 -8.09
N ASN A 108 -31.17 2.81 -8.59
CA ASN A 108 -31.38 2.22 -9.92
C ASN A 108 -32.79 1.59 -10.03
N ARG A 109 -33.26 0.88 -9.02
CA ARG A 109 -34.63 0.35 -8.97
C ARG A 109 -35.68 1.44 -9.02
N ALA A 110 -35.49 2.53 -8.25
CA ALA A 110 -36.44 3.66 -8.26
C ALA A 110 -36.49 4.38 -9.62
N ARG A 111 -35.35 4.51 -10.30
CA ARG A 111 -35.24 5.06 -11.65
C ARG A 111 -35.90 4.17 -12.70
N ASN A 112 -35.58 2.88 -12.70
CA ASN A 112 -36.10 1.89 -13.63
C ASN A 112 -37.62 1.69 -13.49
N ALA A 113 -38.17 1.87 -12.29
CA ALA A 113 -39.61 1.86 -12.07
C ALA A 113 -40.32 3.01 -12.78
N ARG A 114 -39.67 4.14 -13.00
CA ARG A 114 -40.19 5.31 -13.73
C ARG A 114 -39.82 5.29 -15.22
N ASP A 115 -38.59 4.92 -15.53
CA ASP A 115 -38.02 4.85 -16.88
C ASP A 115 -37.28 3.54 -17.06
N PRO A 116 -37.87 2.51 -17.63
CA PRO A 116 -37.25 1.20 -17.85
C PRO A 116 -36.03 1.24 -18.77
N GLY A 117 -35.78 2.36 -19.46
CA GLY A 117 -34.59 2.54 -20.31
C GLY A 117 -33.47 3.36 -19.64
N ALA A 118 -33.62 3.72 -18.38
CA ALA A 118 -32.58 4.46 -17.68
C ALA A 118 -31.29 3.66 -17.52
N SER A 119 -30.16 4.24 -17.91
CA SER A 119 -28.84 3.61 -17.72
C SER A 119 -28.58 3.38 -16.22
N GLU A 120 -28.10 2.19 -15.88
CA GLU A 120 -27.73 1.88 -14.50
C GLU A 120 -26.47 2.65 -14.08
N ILE A 121 -26.44 3.06 -12.81
CA ILE A 121 -25.20 3.53 -12.15
C ILE A 121 -24.52 2.28 -11.62
N GLU A 122 -23.28 2.04 -12.09
CA GLU A 122 -22.51 0.85 -11.71
C GLU A 122 -22.10 0.86 -10.24
N PRO A 123 -21.93 -0.31 -9.63
CA PRO A 123 -21.39 -0.41 -8.27
C PRO A 123 -19.93 0.05 -8.26
N VAL A 124 -19.53 0.73 -7.20
CA VAL A 124 -18.19 1.34 -7.06
C VAL A 124 -17.10 0.35 -6.59
N ALA A 125 -17.49 -0.79 -6.05
CA ALA A 125 -16.60 -1.88 -5.67
C ALA A 125 -17.38 -3.19 -5.63
N GLU A 126 -16.74 -4.30 -6.00
CA GLU A 126 -17.33 -5.64 -5.90
C GLU A 126 -17.36 -6.14 -4.45
N PRO A 127 -18.27 -7.08 -4.10
CA PRO A 127 -18.27 -7.70 -2.78
C PRO A 127 -16.93 -8.38 -2.46
N GLY A 128 -16.32 -8.04 -1.31
CA GLY A 128 -15.04 -8.61 -0.87
C GLY A 128 -13.81 -8.01 -1.56
N GLU A 129 -13.98 -7.05 -2.46
CA GLU A 129 -12.85 -6.42 -3.16
C GLU A 129 -11.94 -5.66 -2.19
N LEU A 130 -12.51 -4.90 -1.26
CA LEU A 130 -11.73 -4.18 -0.25
C LEU A 130 -11.03 -5.13 0.72
N ASP A 131 -11.64 -6.26 1.07
CA ASP A 131 -10.98 -7.29 1.88
C ASP A 131 -9.78 -7.88 1.14
N SER A 132 -9.90 -8.18 -0.15
CA SER A 132 -8.79 -8.65 -0.99
C SER A 132 -7.65 -7.62 -1.09
N ILE A 133 -7.97 -6.34 -1.22
CA ILE A 133 -6.97 -5.26 -1.22
C ILE A 133 -6.30 -5.15 0.15
N ALA A 134 -7.05 -5.26 1.24
CA ALA A 134 -6.51 -5.23 2.60
C ALA A 134 -5.57 -6.39 2.88
N GLU A 135 -5.86 -7.60 2.38
CA GLU A 135 -4.95 -8.75 2.46
C GLU A 135 -3.64 -8.49 1.70
N GLN A 136 -3.72 -7.92 0.50
CA GLN A 136 -2.53 -7.55 -0.27
C GLN A 136 -1.69 -6.46 0.42
N LEU A 137 -2.33 -5.47 1.05
CA LEU A 137 -1.63 -4.45 1.85
C LEU A 137 -0.99 -5.04 3.11
N SER A 138 -1.64 -6.02 3.75
CA SER A 138 -1.05 -6.74 4.88
C SER A 138 0.20 -7.53 4.47
N ALA A 139 0.15 -8.22 3.33
CA ALA A 139 1.33 -8.91 2.77
C ALA A 139 2.44 -7.90 2.36
N ALA A 140 2.05 -6.74 1.83
CA ALA A 140 2.98 -5.66 1.52
C ALA A 140 3.66 -5.10 2.78
N ALA A 141 2.97 -5.07 3.93
CA ALA A 141 3.55 -4.67 5.20
C ALA A 141 4.69 -5.62 5.63
N GLU A 142 4.44 -6.92 5.60
CA GLU A 142 5.44 -7.94 5.95
C GLU A 142 6.65 -7.87 5.02
N THR A 143 6.41 -7.84 3.70
CA THR A 143 7.47 -7.75 2.70
C THR A 143 8.24 -6.42 2.80
N GLY A 144 7.58 -5.30 3.04
CA GLY A 144 8.21 -4.00 3.24
C GLY A 144 9.14 -3.99 4.46
N ASP A 145 8.76 -4.64 5.54
CA ASP A 145 9.59 -4.79 6.74
C ASP A 145 10.80 -5.71 6.48
N GLU A 146 10.66 -6.75 5.66
CA GLU A 146 11.78 -7.57 5.22
C GLU A 146 12.80 -6.76 4.42
N PHE A 147 12.36 -5.91 3.49
CA PHE A 147 13.23 -4.98 2.76
C PHE A 147 13.95 -4.01 3.69
N ALA A 148 13.25 -3.43 4.67
CA ALA A 148 13.84 -2.54 5.65
C ALA A 148 14.90 -3.27 6.52
N ALA A 149 14.59 -4.45 7.03
CA ALA A 149 15.53 -5.24 7.82
C ALA A 149 16.79 -5.62 7.03
N MET A 150 16.63 -5.92 5.74
CA MET A 150 17.74 -6.26 4.87
C MET A 150 18.61 -5.03 4.55
N ARG A 151 17.98 -3.86 4.34
CA ARG A 151 18.68 -2.58 4.22
C ARG A 151 19.54 -2.31 5.46
N ASP A 152 18.98 -2.46 6.64
CA ASP A 152 19.68 -2.17 7.90
C ASP A 152 20.86 -3.12 8.09
N ARG A 153 20.73 -4.40 7.68
CA ARG A 153 21.84 -5.35 7.66
C ARG A 153 22.92 -4.97 6.65
N ALA A 154 22.55 -4.56 5.44
CA ALA A 154 23.52 -4.09 4.45
C ALA A 154 24.29 -2.86 4.97
N PHE A 155 23.63 -1.95 5.67
CA PHE A 155 24.27 -0.77 6.25
C PHE A 155 25.19 -1.13 7.42
N SER A 156 24.80 -2.11 8.22
CA SER A 156 25.64 -2.55 9.35
C SER A 156 26.97 -3.13 8.90
N VAL A 157 27.06 -3.72 7.69
CA VAL A 157 28.33 -4.23 7.15
C VAL A 157 29.37 -3.11 7.05
N ILE A 158 28.98 -1.97 6.47
CA ILE A 158 29.91 -0.84 6.31
C ILE A 158 30.28 -0.24 7.68
N GLY A 159 29.30 -0.05 8.57
CA GLY A 159 29.54 0.45 9.94
C GLY A 159 30.49 -0.46 10.72
N GLU A 160 30.29 -1.76 10.66
CA GLU A 160 31.19 -2.72 11.33
C GLU A 160 32.63 -2.72 10.74
N LEU A 161 32.78 -2.49 9.44
CA LEU A 161 34.12 -2.32 8.83
C LEU A 161 34.79 -1.03 9.27
N ASP A 162 34.06 0.07 9.38
CA ASP A 162 34.57 1.35 9.89
C ASP A 162 35.00 1.21 11.37
N ASP A 163 34.20 0.52 12.17
CA ASP A 163 34.53 0.22 13.59
C ASP A 163 35.75 -0.72 13.69
N ALA A 164 35.91 -1.67 12.79
CA ALA A 164 37.08 -2.53 12.73
C ALA A 164 38.37 -1.73 12.44
N ILE A 165 38.32 -0.78 11.51
CA ILE A 165 39.46 0.11 11.23
C ILE A 165 39.76 0.99 12.44
N ALA A 166 38.75 1.57 13.10
CA ALA A 166 38.93 2.37 14.31
C ALA A 166 39.57 1.56 15.46
N ALA A 167 39.18 0.28 15.61
CA ALA A 167 39.80 -0.63 16.60
C ALA A 167 41.25 -0.92 16.25
N LEU A 168 41.60 -1.11 14.97
CA LEU A 168 42.98 -1.30 14.52
C LEU A 168 43.84 -0.07 14.82
N ASP A 169 43.33 1.13 14.57
CA ASP A 169 44.02 2.41 14.86
C ASP A 169 44.25 2.59 16.39
N ALA A 170 43.33 2.08 17.21
CA ALA A 170 43.47 2.06 18.66
C ALA A 170 44.39 0.92 19.18
N GLY A 171 44.87 0.01 18.32
CA GLY A 171 45.66 -1.15 18.68
C GLY A 171 44.84 -2.31 19.28
N ASP A 172 43.51 -2.26 19.18
CA ASP A 172 42.62 -3.32 19.65
C ASP A 172 42.35 -4.35 18.56
N LEU A 173 43.28 -5.28 18.41
CA LEU A 173 43.16 -6.38 17.44
C LEU A 173 42.00 -7.35 17.72
N ALA A 174 41.63 -7.52 19.01
CA ALA A 174 40.52 -8.38 19.37
C ALA A 174 39.18 -7.71 18.96
N GLY A 175 39.00 -6.45 19.27
CA GLY A 175 37.86 -5.66 18.84
C GLY A 175 37.71 -5.59 17.32
N ALA A 176 38.81 -5.38 16.60
CA ALA A 176 38.82 -5.39 15.14
C ALA A 176 38.30 -6.70 14.54
N ARG A 177 38.73 -7.87 15.10
CA ARG A 177 38.22 -9.18 14.65
C ARG A 177 36.74 -9.36 14.93
N ASP A 178 36.28 -8.95 16.10
CA ASP A 178 34.87 -9.06 16.46
C ASP A 178 33.99 -8.25 15.52
N HIS A 179 34.42 -7.02 15.15
CA HIS A 179 33.73 -6.19 14.17
C HIS A 179 33.71 -6.82 12.78
N VAL A 180 34.84 -7.34 12.28
CA VAL A 180 34.88 -8.05 10.99
C VAL A 180 34.01 -9.30 11.00
N GLY A 181 33.96 -10.04 12.13
CA GLY A 181 33.05 -11.18 12.30
C GLY A 181 31.58 -10.77 12.11
N ARG A 182 31.14 -9.68 12.76
CA ARG A 182 29.78 -9.16 12.61
C ARG A 182 29.50 -8.64 11.20
N ALA A 183 30.47 -7.97 10.56
CA ALA A 183 30.35 -7.55 9.16
C ALA A 183 30.13 -8.75 8.24
N ARG A 184 30.88 -9.86 8.45
CA ARG A 184 30.75 -11.07 7.65
C ARG A 184 29.41 -11.78 7.87
N ASP A 185 28.91 -11.84 9.11
CA ASP A 185 27.61 -12.42 9.42
C ASP A 185 26.48 -11.61 8.74
N ALA A 186 26.52 -10.28 8.84
CA ALA A 186 25.57 -9.42 8.18
C ALA A 186 25.64 -9.53 6.65
N HIS A 187 26.84 -9.55 6.08
CA HIS A 187 27.06 -9.76 4.64
C HIS A 187 26.49 -11.09 4.16
N THR A 188 26.75 -12.18 4.90
CA THR A 188 26.22 -13.52 4.57
C THR A 188 24.69 -13.54 4.57
N ALA A 189 24.06 -12.86 5.54
CA ALA A 189 22.61 -12.78 5.63
C ALA A 189 22.01 -12.00 4.43
N VAL A 190 22.67 -10.92 3.99
CA VAL A 190 22.24 -10.14 2.80
C VAL A 190 22.48 -10.96 1.52
N ALA A 191 23.62 -11.66 1.41
CA ALA A 191 23.96 -12.48 0.24
C ALA A 191 22.98 -13.66 0.03
N ALA A 192 22.38 -14.16 1.12
CA ALA A 192 21.40 -15.23 1.08
C ALA A 192 19.98 -14.77 0.70
N TRP A 193 19.76 -13.47 0.52
CA TRP A 193 18.45 -12.89 0.23
C TRP A 193 18.07 -13.08 -1.24
N ASP A 194 17.05 -13.86 -1.52
CA ASP A 194 16.60 -14.19 -2.89
C ASP A 194 15.35 -13.38 -3.26
N VAL A 195 15.55 -12.12 -3.61
CA VAL A 195 14.46 -11.22 -4.05
C VAL A 195 14.64 -10.71 -5.47
N GLY A 196 15.59 -11.27 -6.22
CA GLY A 196 15.79 -10.93 -7.64
C GLY A 196 16.33 -9.52 -7.88
N LEU A 197 16.96 -8.86 -6.88
CA LEU A 197 17.59 -7.55 -7.08
C LEU A 197 18.86 -7.69 -7.92
N VAL A 198 18.88 -7.08 -9.11
CA VAL A 198 20.01 -7.14 -10.07
C VAL A 198 21.29 -6.54 -9.51
N THR A 199 21.17 -5.61 -8.54
CA THR A 199 22.30 -4.93 -7.90
C THR A 199 22.95 -5.74 -6.79
N LEU A 200 22.24 -6.73 -6.22
CA LEU A 200 22.70 -7.51 -5.08
C LEU A 200 23.98 -8.29 -5.35
N PRO A 201 24.16 -9.03 -6.48
CA PRO A 201 25.40 -9.77 -6.73
C PRO A 201 26.65 -8.88 -6.78
N VAL A 202 26.56 -7.69 -7.37
CA VAL A 202 27.67 -6.74 -7.45
C VAL A 202 28.02 -6.19 -6.07
N TRP A 203 27.01 -5.88 -5.25
CA TRP A 203 27.23 -5.44 -3.87
C TRP A 203 27.89 -6.53 -3.03
N VAL A 204 27.44 -7.79 -3.17
CA VAL A 204 28.01 -8.95 -2.45
C VAL A 204 29.49 -9.11 -2.80
N GLU A 205 29.84 -9.08 -4.09
CA GLU A 205 31.23 -9.26 -4.55
C GLU A 205 32.13 -8.13 -4.04
N THR A 206 31.71 -6.87 -4.22
CA THR A 206 32.53 -5.71 -3.82
C THR A 206 32.70 -5.61 -2.31
N THR A 207 31.65 -5.91 -1.53
CA THR A 207 31.72 -5.86 -0.07
C THR A 207 32.52 -7.02 0.52
N ASP A 208 32.45 -8.23 -0.07
CA ASP A 208 33.31 -9.35 0.32
C ASP A 208 34.79 -9.00 0.12
N ALA A 209 35.14 -8.32 -0.98
CA ALA A 209 36.49 -7.86 -1.23
C ALA A 209 36.98 -6.84 -0.17
N MET A 210 36.10 -5.95 0.31
CA MET A 210 36.39 -5.03 1.42
C MET A 210 36.66 -5.79 2.73
N ILE A 211 35.77 -6.71 3.11
CA ILE A 211 35.93 -7.55 4.32
C ILE A 211 37.27 -8.28 4.27
N ALA A 212 37.58 -8.93 3.15
CA ALA A 212 38.85 -9.64 2.96
C ALA A 212 40.08 -8.70 3.05
N ALA A 213 39.97 -7.45 2.64
CA ALA A 213 41.05 -6.49 2.81
C ALA A 213 41.32 -6.15 4.29
N VAL A 214 40.27 -5.91 5.09
CA VAL A 214 40.39 -5.67 6.53
C VAL A 214 40.99 -6.90 7.25
N GLU A 215 40.55 -8.12 6.92
CA GLU A 215 41.12 -9.34 7.44
C GLU A 215 42.64 -9.47 7.19
N ARG A 216 43.09 -9.03 6.00
CA ARG A 216 44.52 -8.95 5.66
C ARG A 216 45.26 -7.92 6.49
N ILE A 217 44.67 -6.75 6.77
CA ILE A 217 45.27 -5.74 7.66
C ILE A 217 45.47 -6.33 9.04
N ILE A 218 44.45 -6.94 9.62
CA ILE A 218 44.51 -7.60 10.94
C ILE A 218 45.62 -8.63 10.98
N THR A 219 45.65 -9.52 9.99
CA THR A 219 46.64 -10.62 9.93
C THR A 219 48.07 -10.10 9.79
N ALA A 220 48.30 -9.06 8.99
CA ALA A 220 49.63 -8.45 8.82
C ALA A 220 50.07 -7.72 10.11
N THR A 221 49.15 -7.02 10.77
CA THR A 221 49.42 -6.33 12.03
C THR A 221 49.81 -7.30 13.14
N GLU A 222 49.14 -8.45 13.24
CA GLU A 222 49.48 -9.52 14.18
C GLU A 222 50.86 -10.10 13.99
N ARG A 223 51.29 -10.19 12.74
CA ARG A 223 52.65 -10.70 12.38
C ARG A 223 53.73 -9.64 12.57
N GLY A 224 53.35 -8.39 12.90
CA GLY A 224 54.27 -7.27 12.95
C GLY A 224 54.78 -6.82 11.57
N ASP A 225 54.12 -7.25 10.48
CA ASP A 225 54.51 -6.89 9.11
C ASP A 225 53.83 -5.58 8.69
N SER A 226 54.45 -4.47 9.07
CA SER A 226 53.95 -3.14 8.81
C SER A 226 53.82 -2.83 7.30
N ALA A 227 54.73 -3.39 6.49
CA ALA A 227 54.69 -3.16 5.03
C ALA A 227 53.49 -3.92 4.38
N ALA A 228 53.19 -5.13 4.87
CA ALA A 228 52.00 -5.86 4.41
C ALA A 228 50.71 -5.21 4.92
N ALA A 229 50.69 -4.72 6.16
CA ALA A 229 49.53 -4.00 6.70
C ALA A 229 49.23 -2.72 5.90
N GLN A 230 50.26 -1.93 5.56
CA GLN A 230 50.10 -0.74 4.76
C GLN A 230 49.54 -1.06 3.36
N ARG A 231 50.07 -2.07 2.68
CA ARG A 231 49.55 -2.48 1.34
C ARG A 231 48.08 -2.95 1.42
N ALA A 232 47.73 -3.67 2.48
CA ALA A 232 46.36 -4.11 2.69
C ALA A 232 45.41 -2.92 2.98
N ALA A 233 45.89 -1.91 3.69
CA ALA A 233 45.12 -0.67 3.94
C ALA A 233 44.88 0.12 2.64
N GLU A 234 45.93 0.25 1.79
CA GLU A 234 45.79 0.86 0.46
C GLU A 234 44.79 0.08 -0.43
N ASP A 235 44.83 -1.27 -0.40
CA ASP A 235 43.85 -2.12 -1.10
C ASP A 235 42.42 -1.93 -0.55
N PHE A 236 42.27 -1.81 0.76
CA PHE A 236 40.96 -1.53 1.38
C PHE A 236 40.36 -0.21 0.88
N VAL A 237 41.14 0.86 0.82
CA VAL A 237 40.66 2.15 0.30
C VAL A 237 40.20 2.03 -1.15
N ALA A 238 40.99 1.36 -2.00
CA ALA A 238 40.61 1.12 -3.39
C ALA A 238 39.33 0.30 -3.51
N ARG A 239 39.13 -0.73 -2.65
CA ARG A 239 37.91 -1.55 -2.62
C ARG A 239 36.71 -0.77 -2.11
N ALA A 240 36.90 0.13 -1.15
CA ALA A 240 35.84 1.01 -0.67
C ALA A 240 35.33 1.95 -1.78
N ASP A 241 36.23 2.52 -2.58
CA ASP A 241 35.86 3.34 -3.74
C ASP A 241 35.09 2.54 -4.78
N ASP A 242 35.48 1.29 -5.06
CA ASP A 242 34.79 0.38 -5.97
C ASP A 242 33.41 -0.04 -5.43
N ALA A 243 33.29 -0.23 -4.12
CA ALA A 243 32.04 -0.66 -3.49
C ALA A 243 30.99 0.46 -3.34
N ALA A 244 31.41 1.72 -3.24
CA ALA A 244 30.48 2.84 -2.99
C ALA A 244 29.38 2.99 -4.05
N PRO A 245 29.60 2.80 -5.37
CA PRO A 245 28.54 2.80 -6.36
C PRO A 245 27.57 1.62 -6.19
N ALA A 246 28.08 0.43 -5.86
CA ALA A 246 27.26 -0.76 -5.66
C ALA A 246 26.37 -0.64 -4.41
N ASP A 247 26.90 -0.10 -3.32
CA ASP A 247 26.16 0.18 -2.09
C ASP A 247 25.02 1.18 -2.36
N ARG A 248 25.30 2.27 -3.07
CA ARG A 248 24.28 3.25 -3.46
C ARG A 248 23.20 2.62 -4.33
N ALA A 249 23.58 1.80 -5.31
CA ALA A 249 22.65 1.14 -6.21
C ALA A 249 21.76 0.13 -5.45
N LEU A 250 22.33 -0.62 -4.50
CA LEU A 250 21.58 -1.55 -3.67
C LEU A 250 20.57 -0.78 -2.78
N ARG A 251 20.96 0.32 -2.15
CA ARG A 251 20.06 1.17 -1.33
C ARG A 251 18.84 1.63 -2.11
N ILE A 252 19.07 2.13 -3.34
CA ILE A 252 17.99 2.57 -4.23
C ILE A 252 17.07 1.39 -4.56
N ALA A 253 17.64 0.26 -4.98
CA ALA A 253 16.87 -0.92 -5.37
C ALA A 253 16.03 -1.50 -4.21
N ILE A 254 16.56 -1.49 -2.99
CA ILE A 254 15.82 -1.89 -1.78
C ILE A 254 14.64 -0.93 -1.53
N GLY A 255 14.87 0.37 -1.61
CA GLY A 255 13.82 1.38 -1.41
C GLY A 255 12.71 1.29 -2.47
N GLU A 256 13.09 1.13 -3.73
CA GLU A 256 12.14 0.93 -4.85
C GLU A 256 11.36 -0.37 -4.68
N GLY A 257 12.04 -1.48 -4.32
CA GLY A 257 11.40 -2.76 -4.03
C GLY A 257 10.40 -2.67 -2.88
N GLY A 258 10.79 -2.07 -1.77
CA GLY A 258 9.92 -1.86 -0.60
C GLY A 258 8.72 -0.94 -0.89
N SER A 259 8.86 -0.01 -1.84
CA SER A 259 7.73 0.82 -2.31
C SER A 259 6.81 0.06 -3.27
N ALA A 260 7.38 -0.75 -4.16
CA ALA A 260 6.65 -1.45 -5.22
C ALA A 260 5.68 -2.51 -4.70
N VAL A 261 5.94 -3.09 -3.52
CA VAL A 261 5.08 -4.15 -2.93
C VAL A 261 3.63 -3.71 -2.70
N ALA A 262 3.41 -2.41 -2.45
CA ALA A 262 2.07 -1.85 -2.23
C ALA A 262 1.49 -1.16 -3.48
N ALA A 263 2.21 -1.10 -4.60
CA ALA A 263 1.79 -0.32 -5.77
C ALA A 263 0.44 -0.79 -6.33
N VAL A 264 0.27 -2.08 -6.56
CA VAL A 264 -0.95 -2.65 -7.13
C VAL A 264 -2.18 -2.44 -6.23
N PRO A 265 -2.16 -2.80 -4.93
CA PRO A 265 -3.32 -2.55 -4.07
C PRO A 265 -3.65 -1.06 -3.91
N LEU A 266 -2.65 -0.17 -3.90
CA LEU A 266 -2.88 1.28 -3.83
C LEU A 266 -3.48 1.85 -5.12
N GLU A 267 -3.08 1.35 -6.30
CA GLU A 267 -3.69 1.71 -7.57
C GLU A 267 -5.16 1.28 -7.63
N ARG A 268 -5.48 0.08 -7.13
CA ARG A 268 -6.86 -0.39 -7.03
C ARG A 268 -7.70 0.49 -6.11
N LEU A 269 -7.18 0.90 -4.95
CA LEU A 269 -7.87 1.83 -4.06
C LEU A 269 -8.12 3.19 -4.74
N ALA A 270 -7.14 3.71 -5.47
CA ALA A 270 -7.28 4.94 -6.23
C ALA A 270 -8.35 4.82 -7.33
N THR A 271 -8.43 3.68 -8.00
CA THR A 271 -9.47 3.37 -9.00
C THR A 271 -10.86 3.37 -8.37
N ILE A 272 -11.01 2.73 -7.20
CA ILE A 272 -12.29 2.73 -6.47
C ILE A 272 -12.69 4.17 -6.08
N LEU A 273 -11.76 5.00 -5.61
CA LEU A 273 -12.05 6.41 -5.31
C LEU A 273 -12.53 7.18 -6.54
N THR A 274 -11.92 6.94 -7.70
CA THR A 274 -12.36 7.54 -8.97
C THR A 274 -13.78 7.08 -9.32
N SER A 275 -14.07 5.77 -9.18
CA SER A 275 -15.42 5.23 -9.42
C SER A 275 -16.47 5.79 -8.47
N ILE A 276 -16.09 6.11 -7.22
CA ILE A 276 -16.99 6.81 -6.27
C ILE A 276 -17.32 8.22 -6.77
N ASP A 277 -16.32 8.96 -7.24
CA ASP A 277 -16.54 10.32 -7.75
C ASP A 277 -17.44 10.31 -9.01
N ASP A 278 -17.23 9.36 -9.92
CA ASP A 278 -18.08 9.18 -11.11
C ASP A 278 -19.51 8.80 -10.72
N ALA A 279 -19.70 7.89 -9.77
CA ALA A 279 -21.01 7.52 -9.26
C ALA A 279 -21.72 8.72 -8.60
N ARG A 280 -21.01 9.54 -7.82
CA ARG A 280 -21.55 10.76 -7.22
C ARG A 280 -21.98 11.78 -8.27
N ALA A 281 -21.18 11.97 -9.31
CA ALA A 281 -21.55 12.83 -10.44
C ALA A 281 -22.83 12.32 -11.14
N ALA A 282 -22.95 11.02 -11.35
CA ALA A 282 -24.16 10.39 -11.90
C ALA A 282 -25.37 10.58 -10.97
N VAL A 283 -25.22 10.42 -9.66
CA VAL A 283 -26.28 10.69 -8.66
C VAL A 283 -26.70 12.15 -8.68
N ALA A 284 -25.77 13.09 -8.78
CA ALA A 284 -26.07 14.52 -8.90
C ALA A 284 -26.89 14.83 -10.16
N SER A 285 -26.51 14.23 -11.31
CA SER A 285 -27.27 14.37 -12.56
C SER A 285 -28.71 13.84 -12.45
N VAL A 286 -28.93 12.76 -11.69
CA VAL A 286 -30.28 12.24 -11.40
C VAL A 286 -31.11 13.23 -10.60
N ARG A 287 -30.50 13.93 -9.63
CA ARG A 287 -31.21 14.99 -8.85
C ARG A 287 -31.61 16.19 -9.72
N GLU A 288 -30.72 16.60 -10.62
CA GLU A 288 -30.97 17.73 -11.53
C GLU A 288 -32.02 17.40 -12.57
N ALA A 289 -32.02 16.20 -13.13
CA ALA A 289 -32.99 15.73 -14.11
C ALA A 289 -34.37 15.45 -13.52
N ALA A 290 -34.50 15.34 -12.19
CA ALA A 290 -35.80 15.23 -11.54
C ALA A 290 -36.52 16.58 -11.60
N PRO A 291 -37.55 16.81 -12.47
CA PRO A 291 -38.18 18.14 -12.67
C PRO A 291 -38.77 18.66 -11.37
N ARG A 292 -38.69 19.98 -11.13
CA ARG A 292 -39.18 20.66 -9.92
C ARG A 292 -40.70 20.61 -9.79
#